data_eb9a4d128d93e6c83aa49ab8f08dcf59
#
_entry.id   eb9a4d128d93e6c83aa49ab8f08dcf59
#
_cell.length_a   1.000
_cell.length_b   1.000
_cell.length_c   1.000
_cell.angle_alpha   90.00
_cell.angle_beta   90.00
_cell.angle_gamma   90.00
#
_symmetry.space_group_name_H-M   'P 1'
#
loop_
_entity.id
_entity.type
_entity.pdbx_description
1 polymer ?
#
loop_
_entity_poly.entity_id
_entity_poly.type
_entity_poly.pdbx_seq_one_letter_code
_entity_poly.pdbx_strand_id
1 'polypeptide(L)'
;MEKIAELAQEETERAGSCLVIVNTKNAAQTIYHLCKTQKTTPIYHLSTNMCPAHRKAILKEVEVRLDEEKPTLCVSTQLIEAGVDIDFGAVIRFSSGLDSIAQAAGRCNRNGRLEIGLVHIVNPEDESLGMLPDIRIGRDKAERVLMDYEQNPARYGNNCIGPQLMKWYYQNYFFDRA
;
A
#
# COMPACT_ATOMS: atom_id res chain seq x y z
N MET A 1 5.86 -12.93 6.39
CA MET A 1 4.46 -12.42 6.53
C MET A 1 4.09 -12.04 7.96
N GLU A 2 4.51 -12.80 8.99
CA GLU A 2 4.20 -12.52 10.41
C GLU A 2 4.64 -11.13 10.86
N LYS A 3 5.90 -10.75 10.61
CA LYS A 3 6.42 -9.41 10.94
C LYS A 3 5.63 -8.26 10.30
N ILE A 4 5.05 -8.50 9.11
CA ILE A 4 4.23 -7.48 8.43
C ILE A 4 2.86 -7.38 9.11
N ALA A 5 2.30 -8.50 9.56
CA ALA A 5 1.06 -8.50 10.33
C ALA A 5 1.24 -7.79 11.69
N GLU A 6 2.36 -8.01 12.37
CA GLU A 6 2.74 -7.30 13.59
C GLU A 6 2.88 -5.79 13.34
N LEU A 7 3.64 -5.39 12.31
CA LEU A 7 3.79 -3.99 11.90
C LEU A 7 2.42 -3.34 11.60
N ALA A 8 1.52 -4.05 10.92
CA ALA A 8 0.19 -3.53 10.59
C ALA A 8 -0.65 -3.25 11.85
N GLN A 9 -0.49 -4.05 12.89
CA GLN A 9 -1.16 -3.84 14.17
C GLN A 9 -0.53 -2.69 14.95
N GLU A 10 0.80 -2.63 15.03
CA GLU A 10 1.53 -1.53 15.66
C GLU A 10 1.14 -0.18 15.04
N GLU A 11 1.08 -0.12 13.70
CA GLU A 11 0.65 1.07 12.99
C GLU A 11 -0.83 1.41 13.21
N THR A 12 -1.70 0.41 13.33
CA THR A 12 -3.10 0.64 13.67
C THR A 12 -3.24 1.22 15.08
N GLU A 13 -2.45 0.74 16.03
CA GLU A 13 -2.44 1.27 17.41
C GLU A 13 -1.87 2.70 17.46
N ARG A 14 -0.78 2.96 16.73
CA ARG A 14 -0.10 4.26 16.69
C ARG A 14 -0.93 5.35 16.00
N ALA A 15 -1.49 5.03 14.82
CA ALA A 15 -2.11 5.99 13.91
C ALA A 15 -3.64 5.90 13.83
N GLY A 16 -4.25 5.04 14.65
CA GLY A 16 -5.70 4.80 14.66
C GLY A 16 -6.19 3.91 13.52
N SER A 17 -5.50 3.87 12.39
CA SER A 17 -5.86 3.01 11.27
C SER A 17 -4.66 2.67 10.38
N CYS A 18 -4.69 1.46 9.79
CA CYS A 18 -3.65 1.01 8.87
C CYS A 18 -4.25 0.31 7.65
N LEU A 19 -3.72 0.64 6.47
CA LEU A 19 -4.04 -0.02 5.22
C LEU A 19 -2.83 -0.83 4.75
N VAL A 20 -3.01 -2.14 4.56
CA VAL A 20 -2.00 -3.02 3.97
C VAL A 20 -2.39 -3.32 2.52
N ILE A 21 -1.55 -2.91 1.57
CA ILE A 21 -1.76 -3.16 0.14
C ILE A 21 -0.71 -4.15 -0.36
N VAL A 22 -1.16 -5.30 -0.81
CA VAL A 22 -0.33 -6.39 -1.31
C VAL A 22 -0.50 -6.61 -2.82
N ASN A 23 0.41 -7.34 -3.46
CA ASN A 23 0.35 -7.57 -4.90
C ASN A 23 -0.47 -8.79 -5.28
N THR A 24 -0.58 -9.79 -4.38
CA THR A 24 -1.25 -11.05 -4.67
C THR A 24 -2.44 -11.31 -3.75
N LYS A 25 -3.44 -12.04 -4.25
CA LYS A 25 -4.61 -12.44 -3.43
C LYS A 25 -4.20 -13.37 -2.29
N ASN A 26 -3.21 -14.22 -2.53
CA ASN A 26 -2.70 -15.15 -1.53
C ASN A 26 -2.04 -14.38 -0.36
N ALA A 27 -1.20 -13.39 -0.66
CA ALA A 27 -0.62 -12.52 0.35
C ALA A 27 -1.69 -11.78 1.15
N ALA A 28 -2.76 -11.26 0.48
CA ALA A 28 -3.86 -10.61 1.17
C ALA A 28 -4.57 -11.54 2.15
N GLN A 29 -4.87 -12.77 1.75
CA GLN A 29 -5.48 -13.77 2.63
C GLN A 29 -4.56 -14.13 3.80
N THR A 30 -3.28 -14.36 3.54
CA THR A 30 -2.30 -14.71 4.58
C THR A 30 -2.20 -13.62 5.64
N ILE A 31 -1.97 -12.36 5.23
CA ILE A 31 -1.90 -11.23 6.17
C ILE A 31 -3.21 -11.06 6.93
N TYR A 32 -4.36 -11.13 6.25
CA TYR A 32 -5.67 -11.04 6.89
C TYR A 32 -5.85 -12.08 7.99
N HIS A 33 -5.51 -13.35 7.71
CA HIS A 33 -5.62 -14.42 8.70
C HIS A 33 -4.64 -14.23 9.87
N LEU A 34 -3.41 -13.87 9.62
CA LEU A 34 -2.42 -13.58 10.67
C LEU A 34 -2.89 -12.45 11.58
N CYS A 35 -3.38 -11.36 11.02
CA CYS A 35 -3.92 -10.26 11.83
C CYS A 35 -5.17 -10.66 12.62
N LYS A 36 -6.05 -11.49 12.06
CA LYS A 36 -7.30 -11.91 12.70
C LYS A 36 -7.08 -12.75 13.95
N THR A 37 -6.01 -13.53 14.01
CA THR A 37 -5.71 -14.40 15.16
C THR A 37 -5.24 -13.64 16.39
N GLN A 38 -4.85 -12.37 16.25
CA GLN A 38 -4.09 -11.68 17.27
C GLN A 38 -4.88 -10.61 18.05
N LYS A 39 -6.09 -10.12 17.63
CA LYS A 39 -6.68 -8.94 18.29
C LYS A 39 -8.18 -8.63 18.16
N THR A 40 -8.54 -7.60 18.96
CA THR A 40 -9.86 -6.99 19.15
C THR A 40 -10.22 -5.93 18.09
N THR A 41 -9.26 -5.42 17.31
CA THR A 41 -9.52 -4.42 16.26
C THR A 41 -10.21 -5.06 15.07
N PRO A 42 -11.29 -4.50 14.54
CA PRO A 42 -11.94 -4.98 13.32
C PRO A 42 -10.99 -4.95 12.13
N ILE A 43 -10.89 -6.08 11.43
CA ILE A 43 -10.02 -6.27 10.29
C ILE A 43 -10.87 -6.54 9.05
N TYR A 44 -10.63 -5.78 8.01
CA TYR A 44 -11.31 -5.87 6.72
C TYR A 44 -10.40 -6.47 5.67
N HIS A 45 -10.98 -7.28 4.79
CA HIS A 45 -10.28 -7.83 3.63
C HIS A 45 -11.00 -7.42 2.35
N LEU A 46 -10.25 -6.88 1.39
CA LEU A 46 -10.75 -6.49 0.08
C LEU A 46 -9.93 -7.16 -1.03
N SER A 47 -10.58 -7.88 -1.93
CA SER A 47 -9.92 -8.48 -3.08
C SER A 47 -10.86 -8.57 -4.28
N THR A 48 -10.27 -8.76 -5.46
CA THR A 48 -11.03 -8.92 -6.71
C THR A 48 -11.85 -10.21 -6.78
N ASN A 49 -11.64 -11.17 -5.86
CA ASN A 49 -12.47 -12.38 -5.77
C ASN A 49 -13.84 -12.11 -5.15
N MET A 50 -14.04 -10.96 -4.53
CA MET A 50 -15.32 -10.59 -3.93
C MET A 50 -16.26 -10.03 -4.99
N CYS A 51 -17.56 -10.36 -4.88
CA CYS A 51 -18.53 -9.74 -5.76
C CYS A 51 -18.60 -8.21 -5.51
N PRO A 52 -18.92 -7.42 -6.54
CA PRO A 52 -18.92 -5.94 -6.42
C PRO A 52 -19.83 -5.41 -5.30
N ALA A 53 -20.98 -6.01 -5.07
CA ALA A 53 -21.91 -5.60 -4.02
C ALA A 53 -21.32 -5.78 -2.62
N HIS A 54 -20.71 -6.94 -2.35
CA HIS A 54 -20.06 -7.24 -1.07
C HIS A 54 -18.86 -6.30 -0.83
N ARG A 55 -18.04 -6.09 -1.88
CA ARG A 55 -16.91 -5.16 -1.82
C ARG A 55 -17.35 -3.74 -1.49
N LYS A 56 -18.43 -3.25 -2.12
CA LYS A 56 -19.01 -1.93 -1.85
C LYS A 56 -19.51 -1.82 -0.41
N ALA A 57 -20.13 -2.88 0.13
CA ALA A 57 -20.61 -2.89 1.50
C ALA A 57 -19.45 -2.78 2.51
N ILE A 58 -18.38 -3.56 2.31
CA ILE A 58 -17.18 -3.50 3.17
C ILE A 58 -16.50 -2.13 3.06
N LEU A 59 -16.33 -1.58 1.85
CA LEU A 59 -15.76 -0.25 1.68
C LEU A 59 -16.53 0.81 2.45
N LYS A 60 -17.86 0.78 2.36
CA LYS A 60 -18.69 1.73 3.09
C LYS A 60 -18.56 1.57 4.61
N GLU A 61 -18.44 0.35 5.11
CA GLU A 61 -18.22 0.12 6.53
C GLU A 61 -16.85 0.66 6.98
N VAL A 62 -15.80 0.43 6.18
CA VAL A 62 -14.46 0.99 6.41
C VAL A 62 -14.50 2.52 6.42
N GLU A 63 -15.13 3.16 5.42
CA GLU A 63 -15.30 4.62 5.35
C GLU A 63 -15.94 5.17 6.62
N VAL A 64 -17.08 4.62 7.04
CA VAL A 64 -17.79 5.04 8.25
C VAL A 64 -16.90 4.93 9.49
N ARG A 65 -16.13 3.85 9.63
CA ARG A 65 -15.25 3.67 10.78
C ARG A 65 -14.08 4.66 10.79
N LEU A 66 -13.52 4.95 9.62
CA LEU A 66 -12.44 5.94 9.48
C LEU A 66 -12.95 7.36 9.79
N ASP A 67 -14.17 7.71 9.35
CA ASP A 67 -14.80 8.99 9.65
C ASP A 67 -15.13 9.14 11.14
N GLU A 68 -15.48 8.05 11.80
CA GLU A 68 -15.73 7.99 13.25
C GLU A 68 -14.43 7.82 14.06
N GLU A 69 -13.24 7.86 13.42
CA GLU A 69 -11.93 7.69 14.05
C GLU A 69 -11.80 6.38 14.87
N LYS A 70 -12.54 5.36 14.48
CA LYS A 70 -12.51 4.04 15.13
C LYS A 70 -11.31 3.21 14.63
N PRO A 71 -10.59 2.51 15.52
CA PRO A 71 -9.48 1.65 15.12
C PRO A 71 -9.87 0.71 13.98
N THR A 72 -9.11 0.76 12.87
CA THR A 72 -9.47 0.04 11.65
C THR A 72 -8.23 -0.47 10.94
N LEU A 73 -8.18 -1.78 10.69
CA LEU A 73 -7.16 -2.41 9.85
C LEU A 73 -7.80 -2.97 8.58
N CYS A 74 -7.26 -2.60 7.43
CA CYS A 74 -7.74 -3.09 6.13
C CYS A 74 -6.60 -3.74 5.35
N VAL A 75 -6.81 -4.96 4.88
CA VAL A 75 -5.88 -5.66 3.99
C VAL A 75 -6.51 -5.75 2.60
N SER A 76 -5.83 -5.24 1.59
CA SER A 76 -6.35 -5.18 0.21
C SER A 76 -5.28 -5.55 -0.81
N THR A 77 -5.73 -6.01 -1.97
CA THR A 77 -4.91 -5.98 -3.18
C THR A 77 -4.93 -4.55 -3.76
N GLN A 78 -4.26 -4.32 -4.90
CA GLN A 78 -4.23 -3.02 -5.62
C GLN A 78 -5.60 -2.40 -5.91
N LEU A 79 -6.68 -3.13 -5.67
CA LEU A 79 -8.06 -2.69 -5.88
C LEU A 79 -8.38 -1.35 -5.20
N ILE A 80 -7.74 -1.05 -4.08
CA ILE A 80 -7.99 0.13 -3.26
C ILE A 80 -7.18 1.36 -3.72
N GLU A 81 -6.22 1.17 -4.62
CA GLU A 81 -5.35 2.24 -5.10
C GLU A 81 -6.11 3.27 -5.96
N ALA A 82 -7.11 2.83 -6.73
CA ALA A 82 -7.87 3.68 -7.62
C ALA A 82 -9.37 3.69 -7.30
N GLY A 83 -10.01 4.86 -7.44
CA GLY A 83 -11.47 4.98 -7.41
C GLY A 83 -12.13 4.90 -6.02
N VAL A 84 -11.35 4.91 -4.93
CA VAL A 84 -11.85 4.89 -3.56
C VAL A 84 -11.33 6.11 -2.80
N ASP A 85 -12.21 6.85 -2.15
CA ASP A 85 -11.85 8.03 -1.36
C ASP A 85 -11.78 7.66 0.13
N ILE A 86 -10.65 7.10 0.55
CA ILE A 86 -10.38 6.67 1.92
C ILE A 86 -9.06 7.26 2.42
N ASP A 87 -9.01 7.52 3.72
CA ASP A 87 -7.89 8.14 4.40
C ASP A 87 -7.50 7.34 5.64
N PHE A 88 -6.38 6.63 5.56
CA PHE A 88 -5.82 5.87 6.67
C PHE A 88 -4.69 6.63 7.36
N GLY A 89 -4.51 6.40 8.66
CA GLY A 89 -3.41 7.01 9.42
C GLY A 89 -2.03 6.48 9.03
N ALA A 90 -1.94 5.22 8.62
CA ALA A 90 -0.71 4.60 8.10
C ALA A 90 -1.01 3.68 6.91
N VAL A 91 0.00 3.46 6.06
CA VAL A 91 -0.08 2.55 4.93
C VAL A 91 1.15 1.65 4.88
N ILE A 92 0.94 0.35 4.65
CA ILE A 92 1.98 -0.62 4.33
C ILE A 92 1.75 -1.06 2.90
N ARG A 93 2.71 -0.84 2.01
CA ARG A 93 2.64 -1.23 0.61
C ARG A 93 3.72 -2.25 0.28
N PHE A 94 3.33 -3.38 -0.26
CA PHE A 94 4.28 -4.34 -0.81
C PHE A 94 4.96 -3.71 -2.04
N SER A 95 6.25 -3.95 -2.17
CA SER A 95 7.07 -3.38 -3.24
C SER A 95 6.47 -3.63 -4.62
N SER A 96 6.34 -2.59 -5.42
CA SER A 96 5.74 -2.60 -6.77
C SER A 96 6.25 -1.41 -7.60
N GLY A 97 5.60 -1.05 -8.70
CA GLY A 97 5.94 0.14 -9.46
C GLY A 97 5.81 1.43 -8.64
N LEU A 98 6.61 2.44 -8.95
CA LEU A 98 6.64 3.71 -8.23
C LEU A 98 5.29 4.45 -8.30
N ASP A 99 4.54 4.28 -9.37
CA ASP A 99 3.18 4.79 -9.55
C ASP A 99 2.20 4.17 -8.54
N SER A 100 2.25 2.85 -8.33
CA SER A 100 1.47 2.16 -7.31
C SER A 100 1.87 2.59 -5.90
N ILE A 101 3.17 2.78 -5.64
CA ILE A 101 3.66 3.31 -4.36
C ILE A 101 3.08 4.71 -4.11
N ALA A 102 3.12 5.58 -5.11
CA ALA A 102 2.57 6.94 -5.00
C ALA A 102 1.04 6.94 -4.78
N GLN A 103 0.31 6.03 -5.44
CA GLN A 103 -1.14 5.88 -5.24
C GLN A 103 -1.46 5.40 -3.81
N ALA A 104 -0.68 4.45 -3.29
CA ALA A 104 -0.80 3.98 -1.91
C ALA A 104 -0.50 5.10 -0.91
N ALA A 105 0.56 5.88 -1.14
CA ALA A 105 0.91 7.04 -0.33
C ALA A 105 -0.21 8.10 -0.30
N GLY A 106 -0.91 8.28 -1.42
CA GLY A 106 -2.08 9.15 -1.52
C GLY A 106 -3.31 8.68 -0.70
N ARG A 107 -3.24 7.53 -0.01
CA ARG A 107 -4.26 7.03 0.94
C ARG A 107 -3.83 7.18 2.39
N CYS A 108 -2.63 7.70 2.63
CA CYS A 108 -2.06 7.88 3.95
C CYS A 108 -2.16 9.33 4.37
N ASN A 109 -2.87 9.59 5.49
CA ASN A 109 -3.00 10.92 6.08
C ASN A 109 -3.37 12.02 5.05
N ARG A 110 -4.21 11.66 4.11
CA ARG A 110 -4.60 12.51 2.96
C ARG A 110 -5.24 13.83 3.39
N ASN A 111 -6.01 13.78 4.46
CA ASN A 111 -6.72 14.94 5.00
C ASN A 111 -5.90 15.70 6.06
N GLY A 112 -4.65 15.30 6.32
CA GLY A 112 -3.77 15.96 7.28
C GLY A 112 -4.26 15.88 8.73
N ARG A 113 -4.94 14.81 9.12
CA ARG A 113 -5.44 14.58 10.49
C ARG A 113 -4.30 14.30 11.48
N LEU A 114 -3.22 13.70 11.00
CA LEU A 114 -2.00 13.44 11.77
C LEU A 114 -0.91 14.44 11.35
N GLU A 115 0.00 14.76 12.24
CA GLU A 115 1.17 15.57 11.91
C GLU A 115 2.03 14.89 10.84
N ILE A 116 2.23 13.56 10.97
CA ILE A 116 2.98 12.74 10.01
C ILE A 116 2.24 11.43 9.78
N GLY A 117 1.92 11.13 8.52
CA GLY A 117 1.49 9.81 8.06
C GLY A 117 2.69 8.97 7.64
N LEU A 118 2.75 7.69 8.04
CA LEU A 118 3.84 6.79 7.65
C LEU A 118 3.40 5.84 6.54
N VAL A 119 4.24 5.73 5.52
CA VAL A 119 4.09 4.77 4.43
C VAL A 119 5.29 3.83 4.44
N HIS A 120 5.04 2.57 4.78
CA HIS A 120 6.06 1.52 4.80
C HIS A 120 6.06 0.78 3.47
N ILE A 121 7.20 0.78 2.78
CA ILE A 121 7.40 -0.05 1.60
C ILE A 121 8.12 -1.32 2.04
N VAL A 122 7.48 -2.47 1.83
CA VAL A 122 8.01 -3.76 2.27
C VAL A 122 8.15 -4.72 1.08
N ASN A 123 9.22 -5.50 1.08
CA ASN A 123 9.49 -6.51 0.04
C ASN A 123 9.57 -7.90 0.68
N PRO A 124 8.44 -8.59 0.90
CA PRO A 124 8.42 -9.90 1.53
C PRO A 124 8.99 -10.97 0.58
N GLU A 125 9.94 -11.76 1.06
CA GLU A 125 10.52 -12.89 0.31
C GLU A 125 9.47 -13.95 -0.06
N ASP A 126 8.43 -14.08 0.76
CA ASP A 126 7.36 -15.07 0.60
C ASP A 126 6.33 -14.71 -0.49
N GLU A 127 6.40 -13.51 -1.09
CA GLU A 127 5.47 -13.13 -2.17
C GLU A 127 6.01 -13.49 -3.53
N SER A 128 5.43 -14.52 -4.17
CA SER A 128 5.77 -14.90 -5.53
C SER A 128 5.06 -14.03 -6.57
N LEU A 129 5.82 -13.26 -7.35
CA LEU A 129 5.33 -12.44 -8.47
C LEU A 129 5.48 -13.12 -9.83
N GLY A 130 5.73 -14.43 -9.89
CA GLY A 130 5.98 -15.16 -11.14
C GLY A 130 4.87 -15.02 -12.18
N MET A 131 3.61 -14.94 -11.75
CA MET A 131 2.43 -14.73 -12.61
C MET A 131 2.06 -13.27 -12.85
N LEU A 132 2.87 -12.32 -12.32
CA LEU A 132 2.62 -10.88 -12.39
C LEU A 132 3.85 -10.14 -12.93
N PRO A 133 4.24 -10.39 -14.20
CA PRO A 133 5.47 -9.85 -14.77
C PRO A 133 5.52 -8.31 -14.76
N ASP A 134 4.38 -7.64 -14.97
CA ASP A 134 4.33 -6.19 -14.96
C ASP A 134 4.64 -5.60 -13.58
N ILE A 135 4.15 -6.22 -12.51
CA ILE A 135 4.43 -5.81 -11.14
C ILE A 135 5.91 -6.03 -10.83
N ARG A 136 6.46 -7.18 -11.21
CA ARG A 136 7.87 -7.50 -11.01
C ARG A 136 8.78 -6.50 -11.71
N ILE A 137 8.52 -6.23 -12.99
CA ILE A 137 9.31 -5.25 -13.77
C ILE A 137 9.18 -3.86 -13.14
N GLY A 138 7.95 -3.43 -12.80
CA GLY A 138 7.70 -2.15 -12.15
C GLY A 138 8.46 -2.02 -10.83
N ARG A 139 8.45 -3.04 -9.99
CA ARG A 139 9.19 -3.11 -8.74
C ARG A 139 10.71 -2.96 -8.97
N ASP A 140 11.28 -3.77 -9.87
CA ASP A 140 12.71 -3.76 -10.13
C ASP A 140 13.17 -2.37 -10.65
N LYS A 141 12.32 -1.67 -11.41
CA LYS A 141 12.59 -0.30 -11.87
C LYS A 141 12.41 0.72 -10.75
N ALA A 142 11.40 0.57 -9.90
CA ALA A 142 11.19 1.45 -8.76
C ALA A 142 12.36 1.37 -7.77
N GLU A 143 12.85 0.18 -7.46
CA GLU A 143 14.02 -0.03 -6.59
C GLU A 143 15.25 0.73 -7.11
N ARG A 144 15.57 0.60 -8.41
CA ARG A 144 16.71 1.32 -9.02
C ARG A 144 16.56 2.84 -8.94
N VAL A 145 15.38 3.34 -9.26
CA VAL A 145 15.11 4.78 -9.25
C VAL A 145 15.12 5.35 -7.83
N LEU A 146 14.66 4.59 -6.84
CA LEU A 146 14.74 4.97 -5.43
C LEU A 146 16.19 4.95 -4.91
N MET A 147 17.03 4.00 -5.34
CA MET A 147 18.48 4.02 -5.05
C MET A 147 19.16 5.26 -5.64
N ASP A 148 18.81 5.66 -6.88
CA ASP A 148 19.31 6.91 -7.47
C ASP A 148 18.86 8.14 -6.67
N TYR A 149 17.62 8.13 -6.19
CA TYR A 149 17.08 9.17 -5.33
C TYR A 149 17.86 9.28 -4.01
N GLU A 150 18.14 8.17 -3.34
CA GLU A 150 18.88 8.16 -2.08
C GLU A 150 20.30 8.77 -2.21
N GLN A 151 20.94 8.56 -3.36
CA GLN A 151 22.28 9.14 -3.62
C GLN A 151 22.23 10.65 -3.85
N ASN A 152 21.16 11.17 -4.46
CA ASN A 152 21.03 12.59 -4.74
C ASN A 152 19.56 13.06 -4.72
N PRO A 153 18.95 13.20 -3.53
CA PRO A 153 17.56 13.63 -3.39
C PRO A 153 17.26 14.99 -4.04
N ALA A 154 18.22 15.92 -3.97
CA ALA A 154 18.06 17.27 -4.51
C ALA A 154 17.84 17.30 -6.04
N ARG A 155 18.41 16.36 -6.77
CA ARG A 155 18.19 16.18 -8.22
C ARG A 155 16.71 15.93 -8.55
N TYR A 156 15.97 15.35 -7.61
CA TYR A 156 14.55 14.97 -7.77
C TYR A 156 13.61 15.83 -6.91
N GLY A 157 14.07 17.03 -6.51
CA GLY A 157 13.27 17.98 -5.74
C GLY A 157 12.99 17.52 -4.30
N ASN A 158 13.84 16.65 -3.72
CA ASN A 158 13.69 16.07 -2.38
C ASN A 158 12.33 15.35 -2.17
N ASN A 159 11.77 14.78 -3.24
CA ASN A 159 10.50 14.09 -3.20
C ASN A 159 10.58 12.74 -3.93
N CYS A 160 10.59 11.64 -3.16
CA CYS A 160 10.75 10.27 -3.65
C CYS A 160 9.55 9.72 -4.45
N ILE A 161 8.42 10.44 -4.49
CA ILE A 161 7.26 10.14 -5.32
C ILE A 161 6.84 11.35 -6.16
N GLY A 162 7.72 12.36 -6.25
CA GLY A 162 7.48 13.60 -6.98
C GLY A 162 7.57 13.44 -8.50
N PRO A 163 7.13 14.48 -9.24
CA PRO A 163 7.04 14.44 -10.71
C PRO A 163 8.37 14.14 -11.41
N GLN A 164 9.49 14.61 -10.85
CA GLN A 164 10.82 14.42 -11.45
C GLN A 164 11.27 12.95 -11.35
N LEU A 165 11.10 12.33 -10.17
CA LEU A 165 11.43 10.92 -9.99
C LEU A 165 10.47 10.02 -10.76
N MET A 166 9.17 10.36 -10.78
CA MET A 166 8.16 9.65 -11.56
C MET A 166 8.48 9.66 -13.05
N LYS A 167 8.91 10.81 -13.60
CA LYS A 167 9.36 10.90 -15.00
C LYS A 167 10.54 9.97 -15.26
N TRP A 168 11.52 9.96 -14.37
CA TRP A 168 12.70 9.08 -14.45
C TRP A 168 12.32 7.60 -14.38
N TYR A 169 11.39 7.25 -13.48
CA TYR A 169 10.83 5.91 -13.38
C TYR A 169 10.19 5.45 -14.70
N TYR A 170 9.31 6.25 -15.29
CA TYR A 170 8.65 5.88 -16.54
C TYR A 170 9.62 5.81 -17.73
N GLN A 171 10.62 6.66 -17.79
CA GLN A 171 11.67 6.58 -18.81
C GLN A 171 12.41 5.22 -18.72
N ASN A 172 12.78 4.79 -17.53
CA ASN A 172 13.41 3.47 -17.32
C ASN A 172 12.44 2.30 -17.55
N TYR A 173 11.16 2.48 -17.21
CA TYR A 173 10.16 1.43 -17.36
C TYR A 173 9.84 1.14 -18.83
N PHE A 174 9.73 2.17 -19.67
CA PHE A 174 9.37 2.00 -21.08
C PHE A 174 10.58 1.75 -21.98
N PHE A 175 11.77 2.20 -21.60
CA PHE A 175 12.98 2.00 -22.41
C PHE A 175 13.29 0.52 -22.65
N ASP A 176 13.11 -0.33 -21.66
CA ASP A 176 13.39 -1.76 -21.80
C ASP A 176 12.22 -2.55 -22.45
N ARG A 177 11.14 -1.87 -22.83
CA ARG A 177 9.97 -2.46 -23.52
C ARG A 177 9.85 -2.03 -24.99
N ALA A 178 10.70 -1.13 -25.44
CA ALA A 178 10.80 -0.69 -26.83
C ALA A 178 11.73 -1.60 -27.63
#